data_f2731eece320645d14b1884e6a3ecc34
#
_entry.id   f2731eece320645d14b1884e6a3ecc34
#
_cell.length_a   1.000
_cell.length_b   1.000
_cell.length_c   1.000
_cell.angle_alpha   90.00
_cell.angle_beta   90.00
_cell.angle_gamma   90.00
#
_symmetry.space_group_name_H-M   'P 1'
#
loop_
_entity.id
_entity.type
_entity.pdbx_description
1 polymer ?
#
loop_
_entity_poly.entity_id
_entity_poly.type
_entity_poly.pdbx_seq_one_letter_code
_entity_poly.pdbx_strand_id
1 'polypeptide(L)'
;MGKFIDKNTVELTKLDGSKEVVNAKYFIIATGSEVAKLPNVEIDEKIIVSSTGALDLEKVPAKMIIIGAGVIGLELGSVWSRFGAEVEVIEYLDKITPAMDSEISRNFQKIVEKQGLKF
;
A
#
# COMPACT_ATOMS: atom_id res chain seq x y z
N MET A 1 17.61 -11.94 7.27
CA MET A 1 17.56 -11.91 5.78
C MET A 1 17.78 -13.32 5.26
N GLY A 2 17.03 -13.74 4.23
CA GLY A 2 17.18 -15.05 3.59
C GLY A 2 17.82 -14.93 2.20
N LYS A 3 18.73 -15.82 1.87
CA LYS A 3 19.38 -15.90 0.56
C LYS A 3 19.40 -17.36 0.08
N PHE A 4 18.85 -17.62 -1.09
CA PHE A 4 18.98 -18.94 -1.71
C PHE A 4 20.43 -19.21 -2.10
N ILE A 5 20.96 -20.36 -1.65
CA ILE A 5 22.26 -20.88 -2.07
C ILE A 5 22.05 -21.78 -3.30
N ASP A 6 21.05 -22.64 -3.24
CA ASP A 6 20.57 -23.48 -4.31
C ASP A 6 19.05 -23.72 -4.19
N LYS A 7 18.49 -24.59 -5.03
CA LYS A 7 17.05 -24.87 -5.08
C LYS A 7 16.47 -25.47 -3.79
N ASN A 8 17.28 -26.01 -2.93
CA ASN A 8 16.87 -26.68 -1.71
C ASN A 8 17.50 -26.11 -0.43
N THR A 9 18.32 -25.05 -0.55
CA THR A 9 19.12 -24.53 0.55
C THR A 9 19.02 -23.01 0.64
N VAL A 10 18.68 -22.51 1.82
CA VAL A 10 18.61 -21.07 2.13
C VAL A 10 19.56 -20.77 3.29
N GLU A 11 20.41 -19.77 3.13
CA GLU A 11 21.18 -19.15 4.21
C GLU A 11 20.31 -18.06 4.86
N LEU A 12 20.13 -18.14 6.16
CA LEU A 12 19.46 -17.13 6.98
C LEU A 12 20.49 -16.30 7.73
N THR A 13 20.48 -14.98 7.57
CA THR A 13 21.19 -14.05 8.43
C THR A 13 20.23 -13.53 9.49
N LYS A 14 20.47 -13.86 10.77
CA LYS A 14 19.68 -13.43 11.92
C LYS A 14 19.94 -11.95 12.26
N LEU A 15 19.15 -11.38 13.16
CA LEU A 15 19.31 -9.99 13.60
C LEU A 15 20.60 -9.75 14.36
N ASP A 16 21.13 -10.77 15.04
CA ASP A 16 22.43 -10.75 15.75
C ASP A 16 23.64 -10.93 14.81
N GLY A 17 23.38 -11.04 13.49
CA GLY A 17 24.43 -11.27 12.48
C GLY A 17 24.86 -12.73 12.30
N SER A 18 24.40 -13.64 13.14
CA SER A 18 24.69 -15.06 12.98
C SER A 18 24.02 -15.64 11.74
N LYS A 19 24.62 -16.72 11.20
CA LYS A 19 24.13 -17.38 10.01
C LYS A 19 23.67 -18.78 10.31
N GLU A 20 22.59 -19.18 9.66
CA GLU A 20 22.03 -20.53 9.73
C GLU A 20 21.70 -21.01 8.32
N VAL A 21 21.93 -22.27 8.03
CA VAL A 21 21.58 -22.89 6.75
C VAL A 21 20.41 -23.81 6.96
N VAL A 22 19.33 -23.59 6.17
CA VAL A 22 18.10 -24.38 6.21
C VAL A 22 17.93 -25.10 4.88
N ASN A 23 17.67 -26.39 4.96
CA ASN A 23 17.37 -27.23 3.82
C ASN A 23 15.88 -27.60 3.81
N ALA A 24 15.24 -27.44 2.66
CA ALA A 24 13.84 -27.83 2.47
C ALA A 24 13.61 -28.35 1.04
N LYS A 25 12.60 -29.18 0.91
CA LYS A 25 12.17 -29.69 -0.41
C LYS A 25 11.40 -28.62 -1.19
N TYR A 26 10.64 -27.77 -0.48
CA TYR A 26 9.83 -26.69 -1.05
C TYR A 26 9.99 -25.45 -0.19
N PHE A 27 9.88 -24.27 -0.81
CA PHE A 27 9.93 -22.97 -0.15
C PHE A 27 8.73 -22.13 -0.56
N ILE A 28 8.19 -21.40 0.40
CA ILE A 28 7.21 -20.34 0.17
C ILE A 28 7.89 -19.00 0.49
N ILE A 29 7.96 -18.11 -0.51
CA ILE A 29 8.46 -16.75 -0.33
C ILE A 29 7.30 -15.87 0.12
N ALA A 30 7.25 -15.55 1.40
CA ALA A 30 6.20 -14.76 2.03
C ALA A 30 6.84 -13.63 2.86
N THR A 31 7.66 -12.81 2.22
CA THR A 31 8.50 -11.80 2.89
C THR A 31 7.79 -10.47 3.18
N GLY A 32 6.52 -10.37 2.84
CA GLY A 32 5.74 -9.15 3.01
C GLY A 32 6.00 -8.12 1.90
N SER A 33 5.57 -6.90 2.14
CA SER A 33 5.71 -5.75 1.24
C SER A 33 6.14 -4.51 2.02
N GLU A 34 6.73 -3.58 1.33
CA GLU A 34 7.11 -2.27 1.85
C GLU A 34 6.38 -1.16 1.11
N VAL A 35 6.31 0.01 1.73
CA VAL A 35 5.73 1.20 1.13
C VAL A 35 6.57 1.65 -0.06
N ALA A 36 5.93 1.89 -1.20
CA ALA A 36 6.59 2.45 -2.37
C ALA A 36 7.01 3.90 -2.08
N LYS A 37 8.28 4.19 -2.26
CA LYS A 37 8.82 5.55 -2.07
C LYS A 37 8.55 6.40 -3.31
N LEU A 38 8.03 7.61 -3.10
CA LEU A 38 7.95 8.62 -4.14
C LEU A 38 9.19 9.51 -4.09
N PRO A 39 9.81 9.85 -5.25
CA PRO A 39 10.91 10.80 -5.27
C PRO A 39 10.50 12.14 -4.67
N ASN A 40 11.36 12.72 -3.83
CA ASN A 40 11.15 14.00 -3.14
C ASN A 40 9.94 14.07 -2.19
N VAL A 41 9.37 12.94 -1.81
CA VAL A 41 8.31 12.86 -0.79
C VAL A 41 8.82 12.00 0.35
N GLU A 42 9.05 12.61 1.49
CA GLU A 42 9.44 11.92 2.72
C GLU A 42 8.21 11.57 3.54
N ILE A 43 8.06 10.30 3.88
CA ILE A 43 6.99 9.82 4.76
C ILE A 43 7.47 10.03 6.19
N ASP A 44 6.82 10.95 6.92
CA ASP A 44 7.15 11.30 8.31
C ASP A 44 6.21 10.63 9.33
N GLU A 45 5.22 9.90 8.84
CA GLU A 45 4.15 9.24 9.62
C GLU A 45 3.39 10.21 10.55
N LYS A 46 3.35 11.51 10.20
CA LYS A 46 2.65 12.56 10.93
C LYS A 46 1.72 13.37 10.03
N ILE A 47 2.27 13.98 8.98
CA ILE A 47 1.54 14.74 7.95
C ILE A 47 1.47 13.93 6.68
N ILE A 48 2.60 13.37 6.27
CA ILE A 48 2.69 12.45 5.14
C ILE A 48 2.83 11.05 5.69
N VAL A 49 1.74 10.30 5.63
CA VAL A 49 1.64 8.97 6.22
C VAL A 49 1.64 7.89 5.15
N SER A 50 2.18 6.74 5.49
CA SER A 50 1.98 5.52 4.71
C SER A 50 0.57 4.95 4.94
N SER A 51 0.23 3.85 4.25
CA SER A 51 -0.99 3.10 4.53
C SER A 51 -1.04 2.60 5.98
N THR A 52 0.11 2.30 6.59
CA THR A 52 0.20 1.91 8.01
C THR A 52 -0.15 3.09 8.91
N GLY A 53 0.47 4.26 8.71
CA GLY A 53 0.14 5.47 9.49
C GLY A 53 -1.29 5.93 9.26
N ALA A 54 -1.83 5.77 8.04
CA ALA A 54 -3.22 6.08 7.75
C ALA A 54 -4.24 5.20 8.49
N LEU A 55 -3.84 4.03 8.99
CA LEU A 55 -4.67 3.18 9.85
C LEU A 55 -4.64 3.60 11.32
N ASP A 56 -3.65 4.40 11.73
CA ASP A 56 -3.37 4.74 13.13
C ASP A 56 -3.55 6.24 13.42
N LEU A 57 -4.34 6.95 12.60
CA LEU A 57 -4.62 8.36 12.83
C LEU A 57 -5.50 8.53 14.09
N GLU A 58 -5.06 9.37 15.01
CA GLU A 58 -5.75 9.65 16.28
C GLU A 58 -7.14 10.27 16.11
N LYS A 59 -7.38 10.95 14.98
CA LYS A 59 -8.64 11.64 14.68
C LYS A 59 -8.92 11.67 13.19
N VAL A 60 -10.18 11.82 12.83
CA VAL A 60 -10.59 12.01 11.43
C VAL A 60 -10.01 13.33 10.92
N PRO A 61 -9.21 13.33 9.86
CA PRO A 61 -8.72 14.57 9.27
C PRO A 61 -9.87 15.31 8.55
N ALA A 62 -9.86 16.64 8.60
CA ALA A 62 -10.85 17.43 7.85
C ALA A 62 -10.68 17.25 6.34
N LYS A 63 -9.42 17.18 5.88
CA LYS A 63 -9.03 16.88 4.50
C LYS A 63 -7.96 15.81 4.45
N MET A 64 -8.06 14.93 3.44
CA MET A 64 -7.07 13.90 3.15
C MET A 64 -6.76 13.89 1.66
N ILE A 65 -5.48 13.94 1.32
CA ILE A 65 -5.01 13.76 -0.05
C ILE A 65 -4.37 12.37 -0.13
N ILE A 66 -4.78 11.58 -1.11
CA ILE A 66 -4.23 10.25 -1.38
C ILE A 66 -3.45 10.31 -2.67
N ILE A 67 -2.19 9.91 -2.64
CA ILE A 67 -1.34 9.81 -3.82
C ILE A 67 -1.33 8.37 -4.28
N GLY A 68 -1.92 8.13 -5.43
CA GLY A 68 -2.10 6.82 -6.06
C GLY A 68 -3.51 6.25 -5.86
N ALA A 69 -4.20 5.98 -6.95
CA ALA A 69 -5.52 5.38 -6.98
C ALA A 69 -5.46 3.83 -7.07
N GLY A 70 -4.51 3.21 -6.38
CA GLY A 70 -4.47 1.77 -6.17
C GLY A 70 -5.50 1.31 -5.13
N VAL A 71 -5.65 -0.01 -4.98
CA VAL A 71 -6.66 -0.61 -4.09
C VAL A 71 -6.54 -0.12 -2.65
N ILE A 72 -5.33 -0.07 -2.09
CA ILE A 72 -5.10 0.34 -0.70
C ILE A 72 -5.53 1.81 -0.49
N GLY A 73 -5.13 2.72 -1.38
CA GLY A 73 -5.49 4.13 -1.29
C GLY A 73 -6.99 4.35 -1.37
N LEU A 74 -7.67 3.65 -2.28
CA LEU A 74 -9.12 3.77 -2.45
C LEU A 74 -9.92 3.14 -1.30
N GLU A 75 -9.47 2.02 -0.75
CA GLU A 75 -10.07 1.41 0.44
C GLU A 75 -9.98 2.35 1.63
N LEU A 76 -8.78 2.83 1.97
CA LEU A 76 -8.58 3.77 3.09
C LEU A 76 -9.30 5.09 2.85
N GLY A 77 -9.24 5.64 1.64
CA GLY A 77 -9.97 6.86 1.27
C GLY A 77 -11.48 6.71 1.45
N SER A 78 -12.04 5.57 1.04
CA SER A 78 -13.46 5.27 1.24
C SER A 78 -13.82 5.20 2.73
N VAL A 79 -12.98 4.61 3.57
CA VAL A 79 -13.18 4.55 5.02
C VAL A 79 -13.15 5.95 5.62
N TRP A 80 -12.11 6.73 5.36
CA TRP A 80 -11.97 8.08 5.90
C TRP A 80 -13.05 9.04 5.42
N SER A 81 -13.48 8.92 4.15
CA SER A 81 -14.62 9.68 3.62
C SER A 81 -15.91 9.38 4.36
N ARG A 82 -16.18 8.12 4.69
CA ARG A 82 -17.36 7.72 5.49
C ARG A 82 -17.30 8.24 6.93
N PHE A 83 -16.11 8.44 7.49
CA PHE A 83 -15.94 9.09 8.78
C PHE A 83 -16.04 10.62 8.70
N GLY A 84 -16.18 11.21 7.51
CA GLY A 84 -16.42 12.64 7.32
C GLY A 84 -15.22 13.44 6.81
N ALA A 85 -14.11 12.79 6.45
CA ALA A 85 -13.00 13.47 5.79
C ALA A 85 -13.37 13.87 4.36
N GLU A 86 -12.95 15.07 3.92
CA GLU A 86 -12.94 15.42 2.50
C GLU A 86 -11.74 14.73 1.85
N VAL A 87 -12.00 13.75 0.98
CA VAL A 87 -10.93 12.94 0.37
C VAL A 87 -10.74 13.30 -1.10
N GLU A 88 -9.51 13.63 -1.47
CA GLU A 88 -9.08 13.87 -2.85
C GLU A 88 -7.96 12.89 -3.21
N VAL A 89 -8.14 12.20 -4.34
CA VAL A 89 -7.20 11.19 -4.84
C VAL A 89 -6.47 11.75 -6.06
N ILE A 90 -5.15 11.72 -6.02
CA ILE A 90 -4.28 12.14 -7.12
C ILE A 90 -3.69 10.88 -7.76
N GLU A 91 -3.98 10.67 -9.04
CA GLU A 91 -3.45 9.56 -9.83
C GLU A 91 -2.72 10.09 -11.07
N TYR A 92 -1.55 9.53 -11.33
CA TYR A 92 -0.74 9.90 -12.50
C TYR A 92 -1.26 9.25 -13.79
N LEU A 93 -1.80 8.04 -13.68
CA LEU A 93 -2.36 7.30 -14.81
C LEU A 93 -3.79 7.77 -15.12
N ASP A 94 -4.25 7.48 -16.32
CA ASP A 94 -5.58 7.84 -16.83
C ASP A 94 -6.73 7.03 -16.26
N LYS A 95 -6.44 6.05 -15.39
CA LYS A 95 -7.45 5.23 -14.73
C LYS A 95 -7.06 4.85 -13.30
N ILE A 96 -8.04 4.71 -12.43
CA ILE A 96 -7.84 4.11 -11.11
C ILE A 96 -7.62 2.60 -11.22
N THR A 97 -7.09 1.98 -10.18
CA THR A 97 -6.84 0.52 -10.12
C THR A 97 -6.21 -0.02 -11.41
N PRO A 98 -5.01 0.46 -11.82
CA PRO A 98 -4.45 0.21 -13.15
C PRO A 98 -4.24 -1.27 -13.48
N ALA A 99 -4.11 -2.13 -12.47
CA ALA A 99 -3.96 -3.57 -12.63
C ALA A 99 -5.29 -4.31 -12.91
N MET A 100 -6.44 -3.61 -12.79
CA MET A 100 -7.76 -4.20 -13.03
C MET A 100 -8.22 -3.98 -14.47
N ASP A 101 -9.24 -4.75 -14.87
CA ASP A 101 -9.94 -4.54 -16.12
C ASP A 101 -10.47 -3.10 -16.23
N SER A 102 -10.43 -2.53 -17.45
CA SER A 102 -10.77 -1.12 -17.66
C SER A 102 -12.26 -0.82 -17.46
N GLU A 103 -13.13 -1.76 -17.69
CA GLU A 103 -14.57 -1.59 -17.42
C GLU A 103 -14.85 -1.60 -15.93
N ILE A 104 -14.21 -2.51 -15.20
CA ILE A 104 -14.28 -2.59 -13.73
C ILE A 104 -13.76 -1.29 -13.11
N SER A 105 -12.58 -0.82 -13.53
CA SER A 105 -11.99 0.43 -13.03
C SER A 105 -12.93 1.64 -13.24
N ARG A 106 -13.51 1.78 -14.44
CA ARG A 106 -14.44 2.87 -14.75
C ARG A 106 -15.72 2.82 -13.91
N ASN A 107 -16.28 1.64 -13.73
CA ASN A 107 -17.50 1.46 -12.92
C ASN A 107 -17.20 1.70 -11.43
N PHE A 108 -16.06 1.23 -10.95
CA PHE A 108 -15.61 1.46 -9.59
C PHE A 108 -15.39 2.94 -9.31
N GLN A 109 -14.74 3.68 -10.22
CA GLN A 109 -14.55 5.12 -10.08
C GLN A 109 -15.88 5.85 -9.91
N LYS A 110 -16.88 5.57 -10.76
CA LYS A 110 -18.20 6.16 -10.65
C LYS A 110 -18.87 5.88 -9.29
N ILE A 111 -18.62 4.71 -8.72
CA ILE A 111 -19.19 4.33 -7.41
C ILE A 111 -18.53 5.17 -6.30
N VAL A 112 -17.19 5.24 -6.27
CA VAL A 112 -16.49 5.97 -5.21
C VAL A 112 -16.64 7.49 -5.33
N GLU A 113 -16.79 8.04 -6.56
CA GLU A 113 -17.15 9.43 -6.80
C GLU A 113 -18.53 9.76 -6.21
N LYS A 114 -19.54 8.89 -6.41
CA LYS A 114 -20.86 9.03 -5.80
C LYS A 114 -20.81 8.94 -4.27
N GLN A 115 -19.80 8.28 -3.72
CA GLN A 115 -19.57 8.19 -2.27
C GLN A 115 -18.83 9.41 -1.72
N GLY A 116 -18.39 10.35 -2.58
CA GLY A 116 -17.79 11.62 -2.19
C GLY A 116 -16.28 11.74 -2.42
N LEU A 117 -15.62 10.72 -2.97
CA LEU A 117 -14.21 10.85 -3.35
C LEU A 117 -14.07 11.76 -4.57
N LYS A 118 -13.07 12.64 -4.54
CA LYS A 118 -12.67 13.49 -5.67
C LYS A 118 -11.40 12.94 -6.32
N PHE A 119 -11.26 13.12 -7.64
CA PHE A 119 -10.12 12.64 -8.42
C PHE A 119 -9.54 13.76 -9.27
#